data_96abde7e97ce2bb3fb6154160122320e
#
_entry.id   96abde7e97ce2bb3fb6154160122320e
#
_cell.length_a   1.000
_cell.length_b   1.000
_cell.length_c   1.000
_cell.angle_alpha   90.00
_cell.angle_beta   90.00
_cell.angle_gamma   90.00
#
_symmetry.space_group_name_H-M   'P 1'
#
loop_
_entity.id
_entity.type
_entity.pdbx_description
1 polymer ?
#
loop_
_entity_poly.entity_id
_entity_poly.type
_entity_poly.pdbx_seq_one_letter_code
_entity_poly.pdbx_strand_id
1 'polypeptide(L)'
;MRIITLVIIHCSATPQGVRLSFDDCRREHIRRGFSDIGYHFYITRNGEIHRGRRHSIGICYEGGLDIRGTPADTRTPAQRASLVALLRELKRIFPKILVVGHHDLNPMKECPCFNAVAEYGGLPKLK
;
A
#
# COMPACT_ATOMS: atom_id res chain seq x y z
N MET A 1 16.39 15.88 -11.64
CA MET A 1 16.13 15.22 -10.35
C MET A 1 14.62 15.15 -10.11
N ARG A 2 14.13 14.00 -9.72
CA ARG A 2 12.70 13.85 -9.42
C ARG A 2 12.43 14.14 -7.96
N ILE A 3 11.47 15.05 -7.70
CA ILE A 3 11.04 15.35 -6.34
C ILE A 3 9.87 14.46 -5.99
N ILE A 4 10.01 13.68 -4.93
CA ILE A 4 8.94 12.80 -4.45
C ILE A 4 8.26 13.48 -3.28
N THR A 5 6.96 13.77 -3.44
CA THR A 5 6.18 14.50 -2.44
C THR A 5 5.08 13.66 -1.81
N LEU A 6 4.70 12.53 -2.44
CA LEU A 6 3.59 11.72 -1.97
C LEU A 6 3.94 10.24 -1.95
N VAL A 7 3.53 9.56 -0.90
CA VAL A 7 3.39 8.09 -0.85
C VAL A 7 1.89 7.79 -0.79
N ILE A 8 1.41 6.99 -1.72
CA ILE A 8 -0.01 6.62 -1.79
C ILE A 8 -0.15 5.17 -1.34
N ILE A 9 -0.96 4.95 -0.30
CA ILE A 9 -1.20 3.60 0.20
C ILE A 9 -2.45 3.04 -0.45
N HIS A 10 -2.32 1.81 -0.96
CA HIS A 10 -3.39 1.06 -1.61
C HIS A 10 -3.60 -0.29 -0.91
N CYS A 11 -4.71 -0.93 -1.20
CA CYS A 11 -4.93 -2.34 -0.90
C CYS A 11 -5.15 -3.09 -2.21
N SER A 12 -4.92 -4.39 -2.20
CA SER A 12 -5.12 -5.23 -3.39
C SER A 12 -6.59 -5.53 -3.66
N ALA A 13 -7.49 -5.16 -2.75
CA ALA A 13 -8.92 -5.48 -2.79
C ALA A 13 -9.12 -7.00 -2.86
N THR A 14 -8.45 -7.73 -1.96
CA THR A 14 -8.50 -9.17 -1.89
C THR A 14 -9.24 -9.60 -0.63
N PRO A 15 -10.25 -10.49 -0.74
CA PRO A 15 -10.99 -10.95 0.44
C PRO A 15 -10.12 -11.71 1.43
N GLN A 16 -10.51 -11.65 2.70
CA GLN A 16 -9.87 -12.46 3.74
C GLN A 16 -9.98 -13.92 3.35
N GLY A 17 -8.91 -14.67 3.59
CA GLY A 17 -8.84 -16.08 3.24
C GLY A 17 -8.40 -16.35 1.80
N VAL A 18 -8.37 -15.33 0.96
CA VAL A 18 -7.88 -15.45 -0.42
C VAL A 18 -6.48 -14.84 -0.47
N ARG A 19 -5.55 -15.59 -1.05
CA ARG A 19 -4.17 -15.12 -1.19
C ARG A 19 -3.98 -14.46 -2.55
N LEU A 20 -3.23 -13.35 -2.54
CA LEU A 20 -2.76 -12.72 -3.77
C LEU A 20 -1.28 -12.41 -3.56
N SER A 21 -0.41 -13.30 -4.02
CA SER A 21 1.02 -13.13 -3.89
C SER A 21 1.49 -11.94 -4.75
N PHE A 22 2.74 -11.52 -4.53
CA PHE A 22 3.36 -10.49 -5.37
C PHE A 22 3.32 -10.90 -6.85
N ASP A 23 3.67 -12.15 -7.15
CA ASP A 23 3.66 -12.63 -8.53
C ASP A 23 2.24 -12.67 -9.10
N ASP A 24 1.26 -13.07 -8.31
CA ASP A 24 -0.16 -13.06 -8.73
C ASP A 24 -0.61 -11.66 -9.08
N CYS A 25 -0.28 -10.68 -8.24
CA CYS A 25 -0.63 -9.27 -8.46
C CYS A 25 0.03 -8.75 -9.73
N ARG A 26 1.30 -9.07 -9.93
CA ARG A 26 2.05 -8.67 -11.12
C ARG A 26 1.43 -9.25 -12.38
N ARG A 27 1.09 -10.56 -12.37
CA ARG A 27 0.45 -11.21 -13.51
C ARG A 27 -0.90 -10.57 -13.84
N GLU A 28 -1.67 -10.23 -12.81
CA GLU A 28 -2.98 -9.59 -13.00
C GLU A 28 -2.83 -8.23 -13.67
N HIS A 29 -1.85 -7.43 -13.25
CA HIS A 29 -1.60 -6.13 -13.84
C HIS A 29 -1.12 -6.26 -15.30
N ILE A 30 -0.23 -7.22 -15.58
CA ILE A 30 0.23 -7.48 -16.94
C ILE A 30 -0.94 -7.93 -17.83
N ARG A 31 -1.82 -8.77 -17.29
CA ARG A 31 -3.01 -9.23 -18.03
C ARG A 31 -3.92 -8.06 -18.39
N ARG A 32 -4.00 -7.02 -17.54
CA ARG A 32 -4.79 -5.82 -17.81
C ARG A 32 -4.12 -4.85 -18.78
N GLY A 33 -2.94 -5.15 -19.27
CA GLY A 33 -2.22 -4.31 -20.21
C GLY A 33 -1.09 -3.47 -19.63
N PHE A 34 -0.79 -3.60 -18.34
CA PHE A 34 0.35 -2.91 -17.74
C PHE A 34 1.64 -3.64 -18.12
N SER A 35 2.74 -2.88 -18.25
CA SER A 35 4.05 -3.47 -18.54
C SER A 35 4.62 -4.21 -17.32
N ASP A 36 4.19 -3.85 -16.11
CA ASP A 36 4.63 -4.46 -14.86
C ASP A 36 3.60 -4.17 -13.78
N ILE A 37 3.87 -4.62 -12.54
CA ILE A 37 3.03 -4.30 -11.40
C ILE A 37 2.95 -2.77 -11.21
N GLY A 38 1.76 -2.28 -10.86
CA GLY A 38 1.52 -0.86 -10.73
C GLY A 38 2.03 -0.22 -9.45
N TYR A 39 2.47 -1.01 -8.48
CA TYR A 39 2.90 -0.52 -7.17
C TYR A 39 4.41 -0.55 -7.04
N HIS A 40 4.94 0.39 -6.27
CA HIS A 40 6.38 0.43 -5.97
C HIS A 40 6.74 -0.65 -4.93
N PHE A 41 5.88 -0.84 -3.94
CA PHE A 41 6.02 -1.88 -2.91
C PHE A 41 4.72 -2.63 -2.75
N TYR A 42 4.83 -3.92 -2.49
CA TYR A 42 3.69 -4.79 -2.20
C TYR A 42 3.96 -5.55 -0.91
N ILE A 43 3.05 -5.47 0.05
CA ILE A 43 3.23 -6.09 1.37
C ILE A 43 2.22 -7.22 1.53
N THR A 44 2.73 -8.44 1.61
CA THR A 44 1.90 -9.63 1.79
C THR A 44 1.34 -9.72 3.21
N ARG A 45 0.36 -10.60 3.42
CA ARG A 45 -0.27 -10.75 4.74
C ARG A 45 0.71 -11.16 5.83
N ASN A 46 1.76 -11.90 5.50
CA ASN A 46 2.80 -12.26 6.47
C ASN A 46 3.84 -11.15 6.67
N GLY A 47 3.65 -10.00 6.03
CA GLY A 47 4.51 -8.83 6.22
C GLY A 47 5.70 -8.75 5.30
N GLU A 48 5.83 -9.66 4.33
CA GLU A 48 6.93 -9.59 3.35
C GLU A 48 6.74 -8.37 2.46
N ILE A 49 7.82 -7.61 2.28
CA ILE A 49 7.84 -6.43 1.42
C ILE A 49 8.52 -6.79 0.11
N HIS A 50 7.78 -6.68 -0.98
CA HIS A 50 8.30 -6.93 -2.32
C HIS A 50 8.41 -5.62 -3.09
N ARG A 51 9.51 -5.42 -3.78
CA ARG A 51 9.71 -4.25 -4.63
C ARG A 51 9.09 -4.48 -5.99
N GLY A 52 8.30 -3.52 -6.42
CA GLY A 52 7.69 -3.55 -7.75
C GLY A 52 8.27 -2.48 -8.65
N ARG A 53 7.41 -1.58 -9.10
CA ARG A 53 7.77 -0.54 -10.07
C ARG A 53 8.72 0.50 -9.47
N ARG A 54 9.69 0.98 -10.27
CA ARG A 54 10.72 1.90 -9.78
C ARG A 54 10.33 3.38 -9.74
N HIS A 55 9.33 3.80 -10.51
CA HIS A 55 9.09 5.23 -10.77
C HIS A 55 7.85 5.80 -10.09
N SER A 56 7.22 5.07 -9.19
CA SER A 56 6.08 5.58 -8.42
C SER A 56 6.23 5.15 -6.97
N ILE A 57 5.73 5.98 -6.04
CA ILE A 57 5.69 5.60 -4.64
C ILE A 57 4.26 5.22 -4.30
N GLY A 58 3.89 4.04 -4.74
CA GLY A 58 2.64 3.40 -4.35
C GLY A 58 2.94 2.18 -3.52
N ILE A 59 2.35 2.09 -2.35
CA ILE A 59 2.48 0.92 -1.47
C ILE A 59 1.14 0.22 -1.43
N CYS A 60 1.11 -1.06 -1.76
CA CYS A 60 -0.09 -1.86 -1.72
C CYS A 60 0.07 -2.97 -0.68
N TYR A 61 -0.93 -3.15 0.20
CA TYR A 61 -0.95 -4.32 1.06
C TYR A 61 -1.96 -5.34 0.53
N GLU A 62 -1.65 -6.61 0.71
CA GLU A 62 -2.55 -7.70 0.34
C GLU A 62 -3.75 -7.72 1.28
N GLY A 63 -4.96 -7.48 0.75
CA GLY A 63 -6.16 -7.44 1.57
C GLY A 63 -7.11 -6.32 1.15
N GLY A 64 -7.85 -5.80 2.11
CA GLY A 64 -8.76 -4.67 1.89
C GLY A 64 -10.22 -5.06 1.79
N LEU A 65 -10.54 -6.36 1.72
CA LEU A 65 -11.92 -6.84 1.71
C LEU A 65 -12.10 -7.89 2.80
N ASP A 66 -13.26 -7.86 3.46
CA ASP A 66 -13.60 -8.91 4.42
C ASP A 66 -13.99 -10.20 3.68
N ILE A 67 -14.39 -11.22 4.44
CA ILE A 67 -14.72 -12.53 3.87
C ILE A 67 -15.90 -12.45 2.89
N ARG A 68 -16.75 -11.43 3.02
CA ARG A 68 -17.90 -11.21 2.15
C ARG A 68 -17.58 -10.35 0.93
N GLY A 69 -16.34 -9.87 0.82
CA GLY A 69 -15.94 -8.97 -0.25
C GLY A 69 -16.27 -7.51 -0.01
N THR A 70 -16.61 -7.14 1.21
CA THR A 70 -16.90 -5.75 1.59
C THR A 70 -15.61 -5.04 1.99
N PRO A 71 -15.41 -3.77 1.58
CA PRO A 71 -14.21 -3.02 1.98
C PRO A 71 -14.06 -2.97 3.49
N ALA A 72 -12.88 -3.32 3.98
CA ALA A 72 -12.56 -3.36 5.40
C ALA A 72 -11.06 -3.29 5.60
N ASP A 73 -10.64 -2.77 6.76
CA ASP A 73 -9.23 -2.77 7.13
C ASP A 73 -8.84 -4.17 7.61
N THR A 74 -8.25 -4.95 6.72
CA THR A 74 -7.85 -6.33 6.98
C THR A 74 -6.36 -6.48 7.20
N ARG A 75 -5.63 -5.37 7.46
CA ARG A 75 -4.20 -5.43 7.69
C ARG A 75 -3.86 -6.33 8.87
N THR A 76 -2.95 -7.26 8.66
CA THR A 76 -2.44 -8.11 9.74
C THR A 76 -1.46 -7.31 10.61
N PRO A 77 -1.17 -7.76 11.85
CA PRO A 77 -0.12 -7.15 12.65
C PRO A 77 1.23 -7.10 11.93
N ALA A 78 1.56 -8.16 11.17
CA ALA A 78 2.80 -8.19 10.38
C ALA A 78 2.80 -7.12 9.29
N GLN A 79 1.66 -6.93 8.61
CA GLN A 79 1.54 -5.88 7.60
C GLN A 79 1.66 -4.49 8.22
N ARG A 80 1.03 -4.26 9.39
CA ARG A 80 1.14 -2.98 10.09
C ARG A 80 2.58 -2.66 10.47
N ALA A 81 3.31 -3.66 10.96
CA ALA A 81 4.72 -3.49 11.31
C ALA A 81 5.56 -3.15 10.08
N SER A 82 5.36 -3.87 8.98
CA SER A 82 6.08 -3.63 7.72
C SER A 82 5.76 -2.26 7.13
N LEU A 83 4.49 -1.83 7.19
CA LEU A 83 4.10 -0.50 6.72
C LEU A 83 4.82 0.60 7.50
N VAL A 84 4.83 0.50 8.83
CA VAL A 84 5.49 1.51 9.67
C VAL A 84 6.98 1.55 9.35
N ALA A 85 7.65 0.39 9.28
CA ALA A 85 9.08 0.32 8.99
C ALA A 85 9.40 0.94 7.62
N LEU A 86 8.62 0.60 6.61
CA LEU A 86 8.82 1.12 5.26
C LEU A 86 8.58 2.63 5.19
N LEU A 87 7.50 3.11 5.82
CA LEU A 87 7.17 4.53 5.80
C LEU A 87 8.20 5.36 6.55
N ARG A 88 8.72 4.86 7.67
CA ARG A 88 9.80 5.53 8.40
C ARG A 88 11.05 5.65 7.54
N GLU A 89 11.39 4.60 6.82
CA GLU A 89 12.55 4.62 5.93
C GLU A 89 12.36 5.62 4.80
N LEU A 90 11.16 5.66 4.19
CA LEU A 90 10.86 6.62 3.14
C LEU A 90 10.88 8.06 3.67
N LYS A 91 10.38 8.29 4.88
CA LYS A 91 10.45 9.62 5.52
C LYS A 91 11.88 10.03 5.80
N ARG A 92 12.75 9.07 6.15
CA ARG A 92 14.17 9.36 6.38
C ARG A 92 14.84 9.84 5.09
N ILE A 93 14.52 9.18 3.96
CA ILE A 93 15.09 9.52 2.66
C ILE A 93 14.46 10.78 2.09
N PHE A 94 13.15 10.93 2.24
CA PHE A 94 12.37 12.07 1.72
C PHE A 94 11.62 12.75 2.87
N PRO A 95 12.28 13.64 3.64
CA PRO A 95 11.70 14.17 4.88
C PRO A 95 10.39 14.92 4.72
N LYS A 96 10.11 15.46 3.54
CA LYS A 96 8.89 16.24 3.29
C LYS A 96 7.78 15.42 2.64
N ILE A 97 7.97 14.11 2.49
CA ILE A 97 6.98 13.27 1.85
C ILE A 97 5.70 13.19 2.67
N LEU A 98 4.55 13.25 2.01
CA LEU A 98 3.25 13.11 2.65
C LEU A 98 2.72 11.70 2.40
N VAL A 99 2.10 11.11 3.42
CA VAL A 99 1.50 9.77 3.34
C VAL A 99 -0.01 9.93 3.25
N VAL A 100 -0.59 9.45 2.16
CA VAL A 100 -2.04 9.50 1.93
C VAL A 100 -2.54 8.14 1.49
N GLY A 101 -3.85 7.92 1.57
CA GLY A 101 -4.50 6.76 0.99
C GLY A 101 -5.05 7.09 -0.39
N HIS A 102 -5.32 6.06 -1.19
CA HIS A 102 -5.95 6.25 -2.49
C HIS A 102 -7.28 7.00 -2.35
N HIS A 103 -8.05 6.69 -1.29
CA HIS A 103 -9.31 7.37 -1.00
C HIS A 103 -9.15 8.89 -0.85
N ASP A 104 -8.03 9.36 -0.31
CA ASP A 104 -7.79 10.80 -0.11
C ASP A 104 -7.67 11.54 -1.44
N LEU A 105 -7.24 10.85 -2.49
CA LEU A 105 -7.09 11.43 -3.82
C LEU A 105 -8.33 11.19 -4.69
N ASN A 106 -9.10 10.16 -4.38
CA ASN A 106 -10.32 9.82 -5.11
C ASN A 106 -11.37 9.30 -4.11
N PRO A 107 -12.30 10.17 -3.67
CA PRO A 107 -13.31 9.79 -2.67
C PRO A 107 -14.22 8.64 -3.08
N MET A 108 -14.27 8.31 -4.38
CA MET A 108 -15.07 7.18 -4.88
C MET A 108 -14.41 5.83 -4.57
N LYS A 109 -13.16 5.82 -4.09
CA LYS A 109 -12.42 4.59 -3.75
C LYS A 109 -12.35 4.42 -2.24
N GLU A 110 -12.65 3.22 -1.77
CA GLU A 110 -12.49 2.87 -0.35
C GLU A 110 -11.02 2.57 0.00
N CYS A 111 -10.24 2.17 -0.99
CA CYS A 111 -8.82 1.84 -0.84
C CYS A 111 -8.06 2.98 -0.16
N PRO A 112 -7.22 2.73 0.84
CA PRO A 112 -6.78 1.43 1.35
C PRO A 112 -7.65 0.85 2.47
N CYS A 113 -8.87 1.33 2.65
CA CYS A 113 -9.86 0.85 3.61
C CYS A 113 -9.52 1.19 5.06
N PHE A 114 -8.68 2.18 5.28
CA PHE A 114 -8.40 2.79 6.57
C PHE A 114 -7.93 4.23 6.32
N ASN A 115 -7.91 5.05 7.36
CA ASN A 115 -7.51 6.46 7.23
C ASN A 115 -5.98 6.58 7.33
N ALA A 116 -5.32 6.54 6.18
CA ALA A 116 -3.86 6.57 6.10
C ALA A 116 -3.27 7.88 6.63
N VAL A 117 -3.92 9.01 6.35
CA VAL A 117 -3.46 10.31 6.83
C VAL A 117 -3.50 10.35 8.37
N ALA A 118 -4.59 9.89 8.97
CA ALA A 118 -4.72 9.90 10.43
C ALA A 118 -3.70 8.98 11.08
N GLU A 119 -3.47 7.80 10.50
CA GLU A 119 -2.61 6.81 11.11
C GLU A 119 -1.13 7.06 10.87
N TYR A 120 -0.75 7.52 9.68
CA TYR A 120 0.66 7.62 9.27
C TYR A 120 1.14 9.02 8.93
N GLY A 121 0.23 9.99 8.82
CA GLY A 121 0.60 11.36 8.45
C GLY A 121 1.55 12.02 9.44
N GLY A 122 1.58 11.56 10.68
CA GLY A 122 2.43 12.10 11.74
C GLY A 122 3.82 11.49 11.85
N LEU A 123 4.14 10.47 11.00
CA LEU A 123 5.46 9.87 11.04
C LEU A 123 6.52 10.88 10.58
N PRO A 124 7.72 10.89 11.13
CA PRO A 124 8.26 9.97 12.15
C PRO A 124 8.06 10.42 13.60
N LYS A 125 7.20 11.38 13.87
CA LYS A 125 6.98 11.91 15.22
C LYS A 125 6.43 10.88 16.19
N LEU A 126 5.80 9.83 15.65
CA LEU A 126 5.31 8.73 16.47
C LEU A 126 6.50 7.88 16.91
N LYS A 127 6.63 7.75 18.17
CA LYS A 127 7.73 6.98 18.76
C LYS A 127 7.26 5.64 19.25
#